data_8c1666e5313d3c824fb35d5e4c160e76
#
_entry.id   8c1666e5313d3c824fb35d5e4c160e76
#
_cell.length_a   1.000
_cell.length_b   1.000
_cell.length_c   1.000
_cell.angle_alpha   90.00
_cell.angle_beta   90.00
_cell.angle_gamma   90.00
#
_symmetry.space_group_name_H-M   'P 1'
#
loop_
_entity.id
_entity.type
_entity.pdbx_description
1 polymer ?
#
loop_
_entity_poly.entity_id
_entity_poly.type
_entity_poly.pdbx_seq_one_letter_code
_entity_poly.pdbx_strand_id
1 'polypeptide(L)'
;IAKVSAPKLAKTVYTYNGKVQKPSVTVKDSKGKALKNGTDYTVSYPKGMKNVGKYTVKVTLKGNYSGSKSMTYNINPKGTSVSKVKAAKKGFKVTWKKQATQTTGYEVQYSTASNFKKGNKTVTVSKNKTTSKSVSKLSAKKKYYVRVRTYKTVKVNGKNVKLYSGWSKAKSVTTKK
;
A
#
# COMPACT_ATOMS: atom_id res chain seq x y z
N ILE A 1 -3.11 -6.65 -39.32
CA ILE A 1 -3.43 -6.51 -37.88
C ILE A 1 -3.11 -5.08 -37.46
N ALA A 2 -4.13 -4.35 -37.02
CA ALA A 2 -3.97 -2.96 -36.63
C ALA A 2 -3.24 -2.85 -35.29
N LYS A 3 -2.35 -1.86 -35.17
CA LYS A 3 -1.59 -1.58 -33.95
C LYS A 3 -2.47 -0.89 -32.90
N VAL A 4 -2.27 -1.23 -31.63
CA VAL A 4 -2.92 -0.59 -30.47
C VAL A 4 -1.88 0.05 -29.56
N SER A 5 -2.28 1.11 -28.86
CA SER A 5 -1.51 1.61 -27.74
C SER A 5 -1.62 0.66 -26.54
N ALA A 6 -0.63 0.69 -25.64
CA ALA A 6 -0.66 -0.17 -24.46
C ALA A 6 -1.95 0.06 -23.64
N PRO A 7 -2.70 -1.00 -23.30
CA PRO A 7 -3.84 -0.89 -22.39
C PRO A 7 -3.49 -0.22 -21.07
N LYS A 8 -4.40 0.55 -20.50
CA LYS A 8 -4.19 1.27 -19.24
C LYS A 8 -5.32 0.97 -18.26
N LEU A 9 -4.96 0.81 -16.99
CA LEU A 9 -5.90 0.80 -15.87
C LEU A 9 -6.18 2.23 -15.42
N ALA A 10 -7.45 2.54 -15.15
CA ALA A 10 -7.83 3.87 -14.63
C ALA A 10 -7.20 4.16 -13.26
N LYS A 11 -6.97 3.10 -12.47
CA LYS A 11 -6.35 3.20 -11.14
C LYS A 11 -5.58 1.92 -10.83
N THR A 12 -4.37 2.07 -10.28
CA THR A 12 -3.48 0.94 -9.97
C THR A 12 -3.32 0.69 -8.47
N VAL A 13 -3.83 1.57 -7.61
CA VAL A 13 -3.76 1.45 -6.15
C VAL A 13 -5.10 1.80 -5.54
N TYR A 14 -5.64 0.89 -4.75
CA TYR A 14 -6.84 1.07 -3.95
C TYR A 14 -6.52 0.90 -2.47
N THR A 15 -7.34 1.47 -1.59
CA THR A 15 -7.34 1.19 -0.16
C THR A 15 -8.52 0.27 0.17
N TYR A 16 -8.28 -0.76 0.96
CA TYR A 16 -9.33 -1.70 1.40
C TYR A 16 -10.54 -0.96 1.99
N ASN A 17 -11.72 -1.27 1.48
CA ASN A 17 -12.99 -0.69 1.93
C ASN A 17 -14.09 -1.74 2.16
N GLY A 18 -13.76 -3.03 2.12
CA GLY A 18 -14.70 -4.13 2.29
C GLY A 18 -15.60 -4.42 1.09
N LYS A 19 -15.44 -3.69 -0.02
CA LYS A 19 -16.19 -3.88 -1.27
C LYS A 19 -15.28 -4.35 -2.39
N VAL A 20 -15.86 -4.93 -3.44
CA VAL A 20 -15.13 -5.26 -4.66
C VAL A 20 -14.61 -3.98 -5.32
N GLN A 21 -13.31 -3.94 -5.61
CA GLN A 21 -12.63 -2.81 -6.23
C GLN A 21 -11.98 -3.25 -7.54
N LYS A 22 -12.52 -2.78 -8.63
CA LYS A 22 -12.23 -3.23 -9.99
C LYS A 22 -11.92 -2.01 -10.85
N PRO A 23 -10.65 -1.83 -11.32
CA PRO A 23 -10.32 -0.72 -12.19
C PRO A 23 -10.95 -0.90 -13.57
N SER A 24 -11.38 0.19 -14.19
CA SER A 24 -11.72 0.19 -15.61
C SER A 24 -10.47 0.11 -16.47
N VAL A 25 -10.63 -0.42 -17.67
CA VAL A 25 -9.56 -0.57 -18.68
C VAL A 25 -9.87 0.34 -19.86
N THR A 26 -8.86 1.05 -20.34
CA THR A 26 -8.92 1.80 -21.57
C THR A 26 -7.91 1.26 -22.58
N VAL A 27 -8.35 0.98 -23.79
CA VAL A 27 -7.52 0.60 -24.93
C VAL A 27 -7.79 1.56 -26.07
N LYS A 28 -6.74 2.03 -26.75
CA LYS A 28 -6.85 2.91 -27.92
C LYS A 28 -6.09 2.31 -29.09
N ASP A 29 -6.54 2.60 -30.30
CA ASP A 29 -5.78 2.29 -31.51
C ASP A 29 -4.55 3.22 -31.65
N SER A 30 -3.76 3.02 -32.70
CA SER A 30 -2.58 3.82 -33.02
C SER A 30 -2.89 5.29 -33.35
N LYS A 31 -4.15 5.60 -33.69
CA LYS A 31 -4.64 6.96 -33.97
C LYS A 31 -5.28 7.62 -32.75
N GLY A 32 -5.28 6.95 -31.58
CA GLY A 32 -5.84 7.48 -30.35
C GLY A 32 -7.34 7.26 -30.16
N LYS A 33 -8.03 6.60 -31.09
CA LYS A 33 -9.44 6.24 -30.97
C LYS A 33 -9.65 5.17 -29.92
N ALA A 34 -10.62 5.36 -29.02
CA ALA A 34 -10.98 4.37 -28.01
C ALA A 34 -11.61 3.14 -28.65
N LEU A 35 -11.13 1.96 -28.23
CA LEU A 35 -11.65 0.66 -28.62
C LEU A 35 -12.79 0.23 -27.67
N LYS A 36 -13.69 -0.63 -28.17
CA LYS A 36 -14.86 -1.12 -27.43
C LYS A 36 -14.59 -2.46 -26.78
N ASN A 37 -14.82 -2.53 -25.46
CA ASN A 37 -14.84 -3.80 -24.74
C ASN A 37 -16.02 -4.67 -25.24
N GLY A 38 -15.76 -5.96 -25.43
CA GLY A 38 -16.72 -6.88 -26.01
C GLY A 38 -16.56 -7.03 -27.52
N THR A 39 -16.22 -5.97 -28.24
CA THR A 39 -16.04 -5.96 -29.71
C THR A 39 -14.56 -6.07 -30.11
N ASP A 40 -13.75 -5.13 -29.67
CA ASP A 40 -12.34 -5.02 -30.06
C ASP A 40 -11.39 -5.68 -29.08
N TYR A 41 -11.82 -5.87 -27.86
CA TYR A 41 -11.08 -6.57 -26.80
C TYR A 41 -12.02 -7.15 -25.74
N THR A 42 -11.49 -8.04 -24.92
CA THR A 42 -12.12 -8.53 -23.69
C THR A 42 -11.22 -8.30 -22.49
N VAL A 43 -11.83 -8.15 -21.32
CA VAL A 43 -11.09 -7.97 -20.05
C VAL A 43 -11.44 -9.12 -19.11
N SER A 44 -10.41 -9.84 -18.67
CA SER A 44 -10.54 -10.86 -17.64
C SER A 44 -10.02 -10.34 -16.32
N TYR A 45 -10.87 -10.36 -15.31
CA TYR A 45 -10.56 -9.97 -13.95
C TYR A 45 -10.39 -11.21 -13.05
N PRO A 46 -9.47 -11.19 -12.08
CA PRO A 46 -9.32 -12.28 -11.14
C PRO A 46 -10.48 -12.32 -10.14
N LYS A 47 -10.60 -13.43 -9.41
CA LYS A 47 -11.52 -13.54 -8.27
C LYS A 47 -10.97 -12.78 -7.05
N GLY A 48 -11.86 -12.47 -6.10
CA GLY A 48 -11.45 -11.99 -4.78
C GLY A 48 -11.02 -10.54 -4.66
N MET A 49 -11.30 -9.69 -5.63
CA MET A 49 -10.97 -8.24 -5.68
C MET A 49 -11.61 -7.40 -4.57
N LYS A 50 -11.92 -8.02 -3.44
CA LYS A 50 -12.45 -7.41 -2.22
C LYS A 50 -11.39 -7.26 -1.14
N ASN A 51 -10.45 -8.21 -1.07
CA ASN A 51 -9.45 -8.27 -0.01
C ASN A 51 -8.16 -7.53 -0.39
N VAL A 52 -7.34 -7.24 0.62
CA VAL A 52 -5.99 -6.73 0.39
C VAL A 52 -5.20 -7.76 -0.43
N GLY A 53 -4.60 -7.31 -1.53
CA GLY A 53 -3.87 -8.18 -2.44
C GLY A 53 -3.36 -7.47 -3.68
N LYS A 54 -2.55 -8.18 -4.44
CA LYS A 54 -2.11 -7.79 -5.78
C LYS A 54 -2.90 -8.59 -6.81
N TYR A 55 -3.54 -7.91 -7.73
CA TYR A 55 -4.45 -8.49 -8.70
C TYR A 55 -3.96 -8.24 -10.13
N THR A 56 -4.08 -9.25 -10.98
CA THR A 56 -3.71 -9.17 -12.40
C THR A 56 -4.96 -9.12 -13.26
N VAL A 57 -5.07 -8.11 -14.10
CA VAL A 57 -6.10 -7.93 -15.11
C VAL A 57 -5.50 -8.27 -16.46
N LYS A 58 -6.15 -9.14 -17.24
CA LYS A 58 -5.72 -9.51 -18.58
C LYS A 58 -6.66 -8.90 -19.62
N VAL A 59 -6.08 -8.19 -20.57
CA VAL A 59 -6.77 -7.70 -21.77
C VAL A 59 -6.39 -8.60 -22.92
N THR A 60 -7.37 -9.10 -23.66
CA THR A 60 -7.18 -9.88 -24.88
C THR A 60 -7.83 -9.14 -26.04
N LEU A 61 -7.03 -8.78 -27.03
CA LEU A 61 -7.49 -8.11 -28.25
C LEU A 61 -8.20 -9.11 -29.17
N LYS A 62 -9.13 -8.62 -29.97
CA LYS A 62 -9.88 -9.43 -30.94
C LYS A 62 -10.34 -8.61 -32.14
N GLY A 63 -10.99 -9.26 -33.13
CA GLY A 63 -11.39 -8.62 -34.39
C GLY A 63 -10.17 -8.25 -35.23
N ASN A 64 -10.07 -6.96 -35.59
CA ASN A 64 -8.95 -6.42 -36.36
C ASN A 64 -7.65 -6.24 -35.55
N TYR A 65 -7.66 -6.57 -34.25
CA TYR A 65 -6.56 -6.44 -33.30
C TYR A 65 -6.18 -7.82 -32.75
N SER A 66 -4.92 -8.00 -32.37
CA SER A 66 -4.45 -9.26 -31.80
C SER A 66 -3.46 -9.05 -30.67
N GLY A 67 -3.31 -10.09 -29.84
CA GLY A 67 -2.41 -10.11 -28.70
C GLY A 67 -3.12 -9.96 -27.35
N SER A 68 -2.36 -10.05 -26.29
CA SER A 68 -2.85 -9.86 -24.94
C SER A 68 -1.86 -9.08 -24.08
N LYS A 69 -2.37 -8.39 -23.06
CA LYS A 69 -1.57 -7.64 -22.08
C LYS A 69 -2.12 -7.88 -20.69
N SER A 70 -1.23 -8.20 -19.76
CA SER A 70 -1.53 -8.27 -18.34
C SER A 70 -1.06 -7.03 -17.62
N MET A 71 -1.89 -6.53 -16.71
CA MET A 71 -1.61 -5.36 -15.87
C MET A 71 -1.95 -5.68 -14.43
N THR A 72 -1.26 -5.09 -13.49
CA THR A 72 -1.50 -5.33 -12.07
C THR A 72 -1.98 -4.09 -11.35
N TYR A 73 -2.79 -4.28 -10.30
CA TYR A 73 -3.16 -3.26 -9.35
C TYR A 73 -3.16 -3.84 -7.94
N ASN A 74 -3.04 -2.98 -6.94
CA ASN A 74 -3.04 -3.37 -5.54
C ASN A 74 -4.28 -2.84 -4.81
N ILE A 75 -4.81 -3.65 -3.90
CA ILE A 75 -5.65 -3.20 -2.81
C ILE A 75 -4.78 -3.24 -1.57
N ASN A 76 -4.41 -2.08 -1.04
CA ASN A 76 -3.57 -1.94 0.14
C ASN A 76 -4.40 -1.96 1.43
N PRO A 77 -3.83 -2.36 2.58
CA PRO A 77 -4.54 -2.32 3.84
C PRO A 77 -4.93 -0.89 4.24
N LYS A 78 -5.96 -0.78 5.05
CA LYS A 78 -6.40 0.48 5.64
C LYS A 78 -5.35 0.98 6.64
N GLY A 79 -5.03 2.26 6.61
CA GLY A 79 -4.05 2.87 7.51
C GLY A 79 -4.54 2.99 8.95
N THR A 80 -3.64 3.43 9.81
CA THR A 80 -3.93 3.76 11.22
C THR A 80 -3.33 5.12 11.58
N SER A 81 -3.47 5.53 12.82
CA SER A 81 -2.96 6.83 13.30
C SER A 81 -2.22 6.66 14.63
N VAL A 82 -1.18 7.49 14.83
CA VAL A 82 -0.49 7.59 16.11
C VAL A 82 -1.43 8.28 17.10
N SER A 83 -1.75 7.58 18.20
CA SER A 83 -2.58 8.15 19.28
C SER A 83 -1.74 8.99 20.22
N LYS A 84 -0.59 8.47 20.64
CA LYS A 84 0.27 9.10 21.65
C LYS A 84 1.73 8.72 21.46
N VAL A 85 2.63 9.63 21.74
CA VAL A 85 4.06 9.36 21.91
C VAL A 85 4.49 9.90 23.27
N LYS A 86 5.00 9.03 24.15
CA LYS A 86 5.45 9.37 25.50
C LYS A 86 6.98 9.30 25.55
N ALA A 87 7.61 10.39 26.02
CA ALA A 87 9.05 10.43 26.22
C ALA A 87 9.50 9.46 27.31
N ALA A 88 10.64 8.81 27.08
CA ALA A 88 11.34 7.95 28.03
C ALA A 88 12.84 8.29 28.04
N LYS A 89 13.57 7.75 29.03
CA LYS A 89 15.03 7.88 29.09
C LYS A 89 15.65 7.31 27.82
N LYS A 90 16.38 8.16 27.08
CA LYS A 90 17.00 7.80 25.79
C LYS A 90 16.07 7.00 24.87
N GLY A 91 14.78 7.37 24.82
CA GLY A 91 13.78 6.65 24.07
C GLY A 91 12.40 7.27 24.12
N PHE A 92 11.43 6.52 23.63
CA PHE A 92 10.00 6.86 23.70
C PHE A 92 9.13 5.59 23.60
N LYS A 93 7.86 5.73 24.01
CA LYS A 93 6.82 4.76 23.73
C LYS A 93 5.79 5.37 22.81
N VAL A 94 5.55 4.75 21.65
CA VAL A 94 4.50 5.12 20.72
C VAL A 94 3.31 4.20 20.87
N THR A 95 2.10 4.76 20.78
CA THR A 95 0.82 4.04 20.78
C THR A 95 0.01 4.49 19.59
N TRP A 96 -0.71 3.56 18.95
CA TRP A 96 -1.53 3.82 17.77
C TRP A 96 -2.89 3.15 17.86
N LYS A 97 -3.82 3.56 17.00
CA LYS A 97 -5.14 2.96 16.92
C LYS A 97 -5.04 1.57 16.30
N LYS A 98 -5.70 0.58 16.90
CA LYS A 98 -5.76 -0.78 16.38
C LYS A 98 -6.41 -0.79 15.00
N GLN A 99 -5.79 -1.49 14.05
CA GLN A 99 -6.32 -1.78 12.73
C GLN A 99 -5.98 -3.24 12.39
N ALA A 100 -6.88 -4.16 12.76
CA ALA A 100 -6.64 -5.60 12.60
C ALA A 100 -7.25 -6.17 11.30
N THR A 101 -8.23 -5.47 10.71
CA THR A 101 -8.94 -5.95 9.51
C THR A 101 -8.02 -5.93 8.30
N GLN A 102 -7.86 -7.07 7.64
CA GLN A 102 -6.96 -7.21 6.48
C GLN A 102 -5.54 -6.68 6.74
N THR A 103 -5.04 -6.88 7.97
CA THR A 103 -3.75 -6.37 8.44
C THR A 103 -2.99 -7.48 9.15
N THR A 104 -1.72 -7.67 8.81
CA THR A 104 -0.82 -8.61 9.48
C THR A 104 -0.13 -7.94 10.68
N GLY A 105 0.30 -6.70 10.51
CA GLY A 105 1.02 -5.96 11.54
C GLY A 105 1.24 -4.49 11.16
N TYR A 106 2.20 -3.89 11.84
CA TYR A 106 2.50 -2.46 11.71
C TYR A 106 3.98 -2.22 11.48
N GLU A 107 4.30 -1.10 10.88
CA GLU A 107 5.66 -0.54 10.90
C GLU A 107 5.64 0.83 11.57
N VAL A 108 6.51 0.99 12.55
CA VAL A 108 6.78 2.28 13.21
C VAL A 108 8.05 2.83 12.59
N GLN A 109 7.98 4.04 12.09
CA GLN A 109 9.16 4.73 11.57
C GLN A 109 9.41 6.00 12.38
N TYR A 110 10.67 6.25 12.69
CA TYR A 110 11.09 7.45 13.39
C TYR A 110 12.36 8.05 12.78
N SER A 111 12.48 9.36 12.93
CA SER A 111 13.58 10.14 12.38
C SER A 111 13.77 11.44 13.18
N THR A 112 14.96 12.00 13.17
CA THR A 112 15.20 13.36 13.63
C THR A 112 14.81 14.42 12.60
N ALA A 113 14.60 14.01 11.32
CA ALA A 113 14.12 14.86 10.26
C ALA A 113 12.59 14.79 10.15
N SER A 114 11.90 15.95 10.22
CA SER A 114 10.43 16.04 10.17
C SER A 114 9.84 15.53 8.85
N ASN A 115 10.59 15.63 7.76
CA ASN A 115 10.18 15.19 6.44
C ASN A 115 10.52 13.73 6.11
N PHE A 116 11.16 13.02 7.04
CA PHE A 116 11.58 11.63 6.88
C PHE A 116 12.45 11.36 5.62
N LYS A 117 13.19 12.33 5.13
CA LYS A 117 14.05 12.16 3.96
C LYS A 117 15.40 11.50 4.28
N LYS A 118 15.84 11.58 5.52
CA LYS A 118 17.11 10.99 5.97
C LYS A 118 17.05 10.49 7.41
N GLY A 119 17.94 9.57 7.75
CA GLY A 119 18.08 9.05 9.11
C GLY A 119 16.87 8.24 9.61
N ASN A 120 16.05 7.73 8.70
CA ASN A 120 14.87 6.94 9.07
C ASN A 120 15.27 5.59 9.66
N LYS A 121 14.62 5.23 10.76
CA LYS A 121 14.65 3.88 11.32
C LYS A 121 13.24 3.32 11.37
N THR A 122 13.07 2.07 10.96
CA THR A 122 11.78 1.40 10.91
C THR A 122 11.80 0.15 11.77
N VAL A 123 10.78 -0.01 12.60
CA VAL A 123 10.59 -1.18 13.46
C VAL A 123 9.30 -1.87 13.04
N THR A 124 9.40 -3.16 12.73
CA THR A 124 8.25 -3.99 12.37
C THR A 124 7.61 -4.60 13.61
N VAL A 125 6.30 -4.50 13.69
CA VAL A 125 5.46 -5.15 14.71
C VAL A 125 4.59 -6.17 14.01
N SER A 126 4.92 -7.46 14.17
CA SER A 126 4.33 -8.56 13.39
C SER A 126 2.93 -9.01 13.87
N LYS A 127 2.41 -8.44 14.94
CA LYS A 127 1.10 -8.78 15.51
C LYS A 127 0.12 -7.61 15.36
N ASN A 128 -0.97 -7.82 14.65
CA ASN A 128 -1.99 -6.78 14.43
C ASN A 128 -2.79 -6.39 15.69
N LYS A 129 -2.70 -7.17 16.75
CA LYS A 129 -3.32 -6.87 18.06
C LYS A 129 -2.45 -5.92 18.89
N THR A 130 -1.16 -5.82 18.60
CA THR A 130 -0.22 -4.93 19.32
C THR A 130 -0.43 -3.49 18.86
N THR A 131 -0.60 -2.58 19.81
CA THR A 131 -0.91 -1.16 19.55
C THR A 131 0.09 -0.20 20.17
N SER A 132 1.21 -0.70 20.68
CA SER A 132 2.29 0.13 21.21
C SER A 132 3.67 -0.51 20.98
N LYS A 133 4.69 0.34 20.96
CA LYS A 133 6.10 -0.07 20.87
C LYS A 133 6.97 0.91 21.62
N SER A 134 7.86 0.38 22.44
CA SER A 134 8.93 1.17 23.06
C SER A 134 10.19 1.12 22.19
N VAL A 135 10.82 2.27 22.02
CA VAL A 135 12.10 2.44 21.33
C VAL A 135 13.09 3.02 22.33
N SER A 136 14.26 2.41 22.42
CA SER A 136 15.32 2.78 23.35
C SER A 136 16.66 2.95 22.65
N LYS A 137 17.72 3.25 23.40
CA LYS A 137 19.09 3.45 22.90
C LYS A 137 19.19 4.62 21.91
N LEU A 138 18.37 5.64 22.11
CA LEU A 138 18.40 6.88 21.35
C LEU A 138 19.25 7.94 22.04
N SER A 139 19.56 9.01 21.34
CA SER A 139 20.22 10.17 21.92
C SER A 139 19.31 10.83 22.99
N ALA A 140 19.89 11.23 24.12
CA ALA A 140 19.18 11.95 25.16
C ALA A 140 18.84 13.37 24.70
N LYS A 141 17.75 13.95 25.22
CA LYS A 141 17.31 15.33 24.91
C LYS A 141 17.21 15.61 23.41
N LYS A 142 16.93 14.58 22.60
CA LYS A 142 16.83 14.69 21.14
C LYS A 142 15.38 14.59 20.70
N LYS A 143 14.97 15.47 19.77
CA LYS A 143 13.64 15.45 19.18
C LYS A 143 13.57 14.40 18.05
N TYR A 144 12.54 13.56 18.11
CA TYR A 144 12.22 12.57 17.09
C TYR A 144 10.80 12.78 16.58
N TYR A 145 10.59 12.50 15.31
CA TYR A 145 9.29 12.42 14.65
C TYR A 145 8.96 10.95 14.46
N VAL A 146 7.71 10.57 14.76
CA VAL A 146 7.27 9.17 14.76
C VAL A 146 5.99 9.05 13.96
N ARG A 147 5.94 8.08 13.05
CA ARG A 147 4.76 7.74 12.26
C ARG A 147 4.58 6.23 12.19
N VAL A 148 3.39 5.77 11.84
CA VAL A 148 3.04 4.35 11.76
C VAL A 148 2.29 4.07 10.46
N ARG A 149 2.44 2.87 9.93
CA ARG A 149 1.62 2.32 8.84
C ARG A 149 1.24 0.88 9.16
N THR A 150 0.20 0.40 8.51
CA THR A 150 -0.17 -1.02 8.52
C THR A 150 0.50 -1.75 7.36
N TYR A 151 0.65 -3.05 7.48
CA TYR A 151 0.97 -3.91 6.35
C TYR A 151 0.19 -5.21 6.40
N LYS A 152 -0.02 -5.80 5.24
CA LYS A 152 -0.50 -7.17 5.11
C LYS A 152 0.48 -7.98 4.28
N THR A 153 0.84 -9.16 4.77
CA THR A 153 1.59 -10.14 3.99
C THR A 153 0.62 -10.95 3.15
N VAL A 154 0.84 -10.97 1.86
CA VAL A 154 0.05 -11.73 0.88
C VAL A 154 0.97 -12.60 0.05
N LYS A 155 0.44 -13.67 -0.54
CA LYS A 155 1.18 -14.49 -1.49
C LYS A 155 0.95 -13.98 -2.91
N VAL A 156 2.04 -13.72 -3.62
CA VAL A 156 2.05 -13.37 -5.04
C VAL A 156 2.99 -14.34 -5.75
N ASN A 157 2.47 -15.16 -6.66
CA ASN A 157 3.23 -16.22 -7.33
C ASN A 157 4.02 -17.12 -6.35
N GLY A 158 3.37 -17.51 -5.24
CA GLY A 158 3.96 -18.36 -4.19
C GLY A 158 4.93 -17.66 -3.23
N LYS A 159 5.29 -16.41 -3.47
CA LYS A 159 6.19 -15.62 -2.62
C LYS A 159 5.41 -14.68 -1.68
N ASN A 160 5.90 -14.53 -0.45
CA ASN A 160 5.36 -13.57 0.50
C ASN A 160 5.75 -12.14 0.10
N VAL A 161 4.75 -11.28 -0.05
CA VAL A 161 4.91 -9.86 -0.37
C VAL A 161 4.15 -9.04 0.68
N LYS A 162 4.77 -7.97 1.18
CA LYS A 162 4.10 -7.01 2.05
C LYS A 162 3.45 -5.90 1.23
N LEU A 163 2.16 -5.68 1.46
CA LEU A 163 1.44 -4.52 0.96
C LEU A 163 1.21 -3.55 2.11
N TYR A 164 1.45 -2.28 1.89
CA TYR A 164 1.44 -1.25 2.93
C TYR A 164 0.33 -0.23 2.73
N SER A 165 -0.20 0.26 3.85
CA SER A 165 -0.97 1.52 3.85
C SER A 165 -0.06 2.72 3.64
N GLY A 166 -0.64 3.90 3.42
CA GLY A 166 0.07 5.15 3.59
C GLY A 166 0.56 5.33 5.04
N TRP A 167 1.58 6.16 5.24
CA TRP A 167 2.03 6.55 6.56
C TRP A 167 1.00 7.45 7.26
N SER A 168 0.85 7.29 8.57
CA SER A 168 0.08 8.22 9.40
C SER A 168 0.72 9.61 9.42
N LYS A 169 -0.01 10.61 9.89
CA LYS A 169 0.59 11.86 10.35
C LYS A 169 1.62 11.56 11.44
N ALA A 170 2.73 12.27 11.42
CA ALA A 170 3.77 12.13 12.44
C ALA A 170 3.40 12.90 13.70
N LYS A 171 3.84 12.36 14.85
CA LYS A 171 3.91 13.09 16.12
C LYS A 171 5.36 13.22 16.56
N SER A 172 5.71 14.28 17.23
CA SER A 172 7.06 14.49 17.75
C SER A 172 7.16 14.21 19.24
N VAL A 173 8.36 13.86 19.67
CA VAL A 173 8.70 13.60 21.06
C VAL A 173 10.16 13.97 21.30
N THR A 174 10.49 14.53 22.45
CA THR A 174 11.87 14.76 22.88
C THR A 174 12.21 13.74 23.95
N THR A 175 13.28 12.96 23.73
CA THR A 175 13.75 11.94 24.67
C THR A 175 14.22 12.56 25.98
N LYS A 176 14.08 11.83 27.08
CA LYS A 176 14.62 12.23 28.39
C LYS A 176 16.10 11.87 28.51
N LYS A 177 16.77 12.50 29.48
CA LYS A 177 18.15 12.22 29.86
C LYS A 177 18.34 10.79 30.41
#